data_b1971a6319bb1091b2a65d555514fefe
#
_entry.id   b1971a6319bb1091b2a65d555514fefe
#
_cell.length_a   1.000
_cell.length_b   1.000
_cell.length_c   1.000
_cell.angle_alpha   90.00
_cell.angle_beta   90.00
_cell.angle_gamma   90.00
#
_symmetry.space_group_name_H-M   'P 1'
#
loop_
_entity.id
_entity.type
_entity.pdbx_description
1 polymer ?
#
loop_
_entity_poly.entity_id
_entity_poly.type
_entity_poly.pdbx_seq_one_letter_code
_entity_poly.pdbx_strand_id
1 'polypeptide(L)'
;MVKVIGLMELNDQNAFEHYRSQVGQTVELYKGVIKNRGAIAEIFWNELECKSFSTFVELEFPGAQDAHAWANSTEYQSLVSIRSKAMKLTLFSVLI
;
A
#
# COMPACT_ATOMS: atom_id res chain seq x y z
N MET A 1 10.61 11.20 9.44
CA MET A 1 9.62 10.88 8.41
C MET A 1 9.82 9.46 7.89
N VAL A 2 8.75 8.74 7.63
CA VAL A 2 8.82 7.39 7.11
C VAL A 2 7.99 7.30 5.83
N LYS A 3 8.52 6.58 4.85
CA LYS A 3 7.78 6.24 3.63
C LYS A 3 7.27 4.82 3.74
N VAL A 4 6.07 4.59 3.23
CA VAL A 4 5.52 3.23 3.11
C VAL A 4 5.31 2.97 1.64
N ILE A 5 5.94 1.91 1.15
CA ILE A 5 5.95 1.56 -0.26
C ILE A 5 5.14 0.28 -0.45
N GLY A 6 4.22 0.31 -1.39
CA GLY A 6 3.44 -0.86 -1.76
C GLY A 6 3.70 -1.26 -3.20
N LEU A 7 3.91 -2.55 -3.40
CA LEU A 7 4.04 -3.15 -4.72
C LEU A 7 2.89 -4.13 -4.88
N MET A 8 2.12 -4.01 -5.96
CA MET A 8 0.87 -4.75 -6.10
C MET A 8 0.75 -5.44 -7.45
N GLU A 9 0.18 -6.65 -7.40
CA GLU A 9 -0.33 -7.34 -8.58
C GLU A 9 -1.85 -7.36 -8.45
N LEU A 10 -2.55 -6.74 -9.39
CA LEU A 10 -4.00 -6.61 -9.32
C LEU A 10 -4.69 -7.87 -9.83
N ASN A 11 -5.67 -8.37 -9.08
CA ASN A 11 -6.41 -9.59 -9.41
C ASN A 11 -7.87 -9.32 -9.81
N ASP A 12 -8.51 -8.33 -9.15
CA ASP A 12 -9.94 -8.05 -9.32
C ASP A 12 -10.14 -6.54 -9.35
N GLN A 13 -10.49 -6.02 -10.50
CA GLN A 13 -10.60 -4.57 -10.70
C GLN A 13 -11.71 -3.96 -9.83
N ASN A 14 -12.85 -4.63 -9.71
CA ASN A 14 -13.96 -4.09 -8.91
C ASN A 14 -13.61 -4.06 -7.43
N ALA A 15 -12.98 -5.11 -6.93
CA ALA A 15 -12.51 -5.15 -5.54
C ALA A 15 -11.45 -4.09 -5.30
N PHE A 16 -10.55 -3.87 -6.27
CA PHE A 16 -9.51 -2.85 -6.17
C PHE A 16 -10.12 -1.45 -6.08
N GLU A 17 -11.11 -1.15 -6.91
CA GLU A 17 -11.79 0.15 -6.88
C GLU A 17 -12.48 0.37 -5.52
N HIS A 18 -13.10 -0.66 -4.99
CA HIS A 18 -13.74 -0.59 -3.68
C HIS A 18 -12.69 -0.33 -2.57
N TYR A 19 -11.60 -1.07 -2.56
CA TYR A 19 -10.51 -0.88 -1.61
C TYR A 19 -9.95 0.54 -1.71
N ARG A 20 -9.66 0.97 -2.93
CA ARG A 20 -9.07 2.27 -3.22
C ARG A 20 -9.97 3.42 -2.74
N SER A 21 -11.29 3.25 -2.80
CA SER A 21 -12.23 4.28 -2.38
C SER A 21 -12.21 4.51 -0.87
N GLN A 22 -11.67 3.59 -0.09
CA GLN A 22 -11.73 3.65 1.38
C GLN A 22 -10.39 3.76 2.07
N VAL A 23 -9.31 3.28 1.44
CA VAL A 23 -8.01 3.20 2.09
C VAL A 23 -7.43 4.57 2.46
N GLY A 24 -7.69 5.59 1.65
CA GLY A 24 -7.17 6.94 1.92
C GLY A 24 -7.63 7.50 3.26
N GLN A 25 -8.88 7.27 3.62
CA GLN A 25 -9.42 7.74 4.90
C GLN A 25 -8.70 7.09 6.07
N THR A 26 -8.35 5.81 5.96
CA THR A 26 -7.64 5.13 7.03
C THR A 26 -6.24 5.69 7.21
N VAL A 27 -5.57 6.02 6.11
CA VAL A 27 -4.23 6.61 6.13
C VAL A 27 -4.27 7.97 6.83
N GLU A 28 -5.25 8.80 6.49
CA GLU A 28 -5.39 10.15 7.06
C GLU A 28 -5.66 10.13 8.55
N LEU A 29 -6.40 9.14 9.04
CA LEU A 29 -6.67 8.99 10.48
C LEU A 29 -5.38 8.84 11.30
N TYR A 30 -4.32 8.35 10.69
CA TYR A 30 -3.04 8.13 11.33
C TYR A 30 -1.97 9.11 10.85
N LYS A 31 -2.40 10.29 10.38
CA LYS A 31 -1.53 11.40 9.98
C LYS A 31 -0.73 11.13 8.72
N GLY A 32 -1.12 10.12 7.96
CA GLY A 32 -0.44 9.77 6.73
C GLY A 32 -1.04 10.47 5.52
N VAL A 33 -0.29 10.43 4.44
CA VAL A 33 -0.68 11.03 3.14
C VAL A 33 -0.31 10.03 2.04
N ILE A 34 -1.17 9.88 1.05
CA ILE A 34 -0.83 9.14 -0.16
C ILE A 34 -0.11 10.13 -1.08
N LYS A 35 1.18 9.88 -1.33
CA LYS A 35 2.01 10.80 -2.11
C LYS A 35 1.98 10.50 -3.59
N ASN A 36 2.14 9.23 -3.95
CA ASN A 36 2.21 8.84 -5.36
C ASN A 36 1.56 7.49 -5.57
N ARG A 37 1.00 7.31 -6.77
CA ARG A 37 0.50 6.04 -7.28
C ARG A 37 0.94 5.95 -8.73
N GLY A 38 1.17 4.73 -9.20
CA GLY A 38 1.53 4.60 -10.59
C GLY A 38 1.62 3.16 -11.04
N ALA A 39 1.75 3.02 -12.37
CA ALA A 39 2.03 1.74 -13.00
C ALA A 39 3.54 1.58 -13.10
N ILE A 40 4.00 0.34 -12.94
CA ILE A 40 5.42 0.03 -13.11
C ILE A 40 5.74 0.12 -14.61
N ALA A 41 6.69 0.96 -14.95
CA ALA A 41 7.09 1.12 -16.35
C ALA A 41 8.02 -0.01 -16.78
N GLU A 42 9.00 -0.35 -15.96
CA GLU A 42 10.01 -1.33 -16.34
C GLU A 42 10.72 -1.82 -15.09
N ILE A 43 11.01 -3.12 -15.05
CA ILE A 43 11.84 -3.71 -14.00
C ILE A 43 13.19 -4.01 -14.62
N PHE A 44 14.23 -3.29 -14.18
CA PHE A 44 15.57 -3.48 -14.74
C PHE A 44 16.20 -4.77 -14.24
N TRP A 45 16.09 -5.05 -12.95
CA TRP A 45 16.58 -6.28 -12.33
C TRP A 45 15.63 -6.67 -11.20
N ASN A 46 15.48 -7.96 -10.96
CA ASN A 46 14.68 -8.48 -9.86
C ASN A 46 15.43 -9.59 -9.14
N GLU A 47 16.60 -9.24 -8.62
CA GLU A 47 17.47 -10.22 -7.97
C GLU A 47 16.93 -10.69 -6.62
N LEU A 48 16.00 -9.93 -6.02
CA LEU A 48 15.30 -10.38 -4.81
C LEU A 48 14.26 -11.45 -5.09
N GLU A 49 14.00 -11.70 -6.39
CA GLU A 49 13.06 -12.70 -6.84
C GLU A 49 11.64 -12.48 -6.31
N CYS A 50 11.24 -11.22 -6.23
CA CYS A 50 9.86 -10.87 -5.90
C CYS A 50 8.94 -11.36 -7.01
N LYS A 51 7.72 -11.75 -6.65
CA LYS A 51 6.70 -12.04 -7.67
C LYS A 51 6.42 -10.79 -8.48
N SER A 52 5.92 -10.97 -9.70
CA SER A 52 5.63 -9.84 -10.58
C SER A 52 4.68 -8.86 -9.92
N PHE A 53 4.88 -7.59 -10.18
CA PHE A 53 4.03 -6.52 -9.69
C PHE A 53 3.88 -5.48 -10.80
N SER A 54 2.69 -4.90 -10.88
CA SER A 54 2.35 -3.96 -11.96
C SER A 54 2.05 -2.57 -11.45
N THR A 55 1.81 -2.41 -10.16
CA THR A 55 1.32 -1.16 -9.56
C THR A 55 2.11 -0.81 -8.32
N PHE A 56 2.24 0.47 -8.09
CA PHE A 56 3.05 1.04 -7.02
C PHE A 56 2.24 2.09 -6.26
N VAL A 57 2.44 2.14 -4.95
CA VAL A 57 1.91 3.24 -4.12
C VAL A 57 2.97 3.68 -3.13
N GLU A 58 2.99 4.99 -2.87
CA GLU A 58 3.86 5.59 -1.89
C GLU A 58 3.03 6.37 -0.89
N LEU A 59 3.12 5.99 0.38
CA LEU A 59 2.52 6.72 1.49
C LEU A 59 3.61 7.38 2.30
N GLU A 60 3.24 8.40 3.07
CA GLU A 60 4.17 9.10 3.95
C GLU A 60 3.52 9.31 5.29
N PHE A 61 4.24 9.00 6.37
CA PHE A 61 3.80 9.23 7.73
C PHE A 61 4.86 10.03 8.48
N PRO A 62 4.46 10.79 9.54
CA PRO A 62 5.45 11.57 10.32
C PRO A 62 6.53 10.70 10.93
N GLY A 63 6.17 9.50 11.39
CA GLY A 63 7.12 8.59 12.01
C GLY A 63 6.72 7.14 11.84
N ALA A 64 7.66 6.25 12.15
CA ALA A 64 7.43 4.81 12.06
C ALA A 64 6.28 4.34 12.94
N GLN A 65 6.09 4.99 14.10
CA GLN A 65 4.99 4.64 15.01
C GLN A 65 3.63 4.88 14.37
N ASP A 66 3.48 5.98 13.62
CA ASP A 66 2.23 6.29 12.95
C ASP A 66 1.92 5.27 11.86
N ALA A 67 2.93 4.90 11.08
CA ALA A 67 2.78 3.88 10.04
C ALA A 67 2.42 2.51 10.65
N HIS A 68 3.10 2.15 11.73
CA HIS A 68 2.84 0.88 12.43
C HIS A 68 1.41 0.87 12.98
N ALA A 69 0.99 1.97 13.62
CA ALA A 69 -0.36 2.09 14.18
C ALA A 69 -1.41 1.95 13.08
N TRP A 70 -1.18 2.61 11.91
CA TRP A 70 -2.08 2.51 10.79
C TRP A 70 -2.22 1.07 10.29
N ALA A 71 -1.10 0.39 10.06
CA ALA A 71 -1.10 -0.97 9.51
C ALA A 71 -1.84 -1.95 10.42
N ASN A 72 -1.79 -1.72 11.73
CA ASN A 72 -2.42 -2.59 12.71
C ASN A 72 -3.75 -2.05 13.23
N SER A 73 -4.25 -0.96 12.66
CA SER A 73 -5.49 -0.34 13.10
C SER A 73 -6.71 -1.18 12.73
N THR A 74 -7.77 -1.04 13.52
CA THR A 74 -9.06 -1.66 13.21
C THR A 74 -9.58 -1.15 11.88
N GLU A 75 -9.40 0.14 11.63
CA GLU A 75 -9.85 0.78 10.38
C GLU A 75 -9.21 0.14 9.15
N TYR A 76 -7.89 0.00 9.16
CA TYR A 76 -7.22 -0.61 8.01
C TYR A 76 -7.49 -2.11 7.94
N GLN A 77 -7.46 -2.80 9.09
CA GLN A 77 -7.68 -4.25 9.13
C GLN A 77 -9.05 -4.63 8.58
N SER A 78 -10.05 -3.76 8.71
CA SER A 78 -11.37 -4.01 8.15
C SER A 78 -11.37 -4.10 6.62
N LEU A 79 -10.30 -3.61 5.97
CA LEU A 79 -10.18 -3.66 4.51
C LEU A 79 -9.38 -4.86 4.02
N VAL A 80 -8.81 -5.67 4.92
CA VAL A 80 -7.91 -6.76 4.51
C VAL A 80 -8.60 -7.80 3.66
N SER A 81 -9.86 -8.16 3.95
CA SER A 81 -10.55 -9.17 3.16
C SER A 81 -10.80 -8.71 1.72
N ILE A 82 -11.20 -7.44 1.52
CA ILE A 82 -11.37 -6.92 0.17
C ILE A 82 -10.02 -6.69 -0.52
N ARG A 83 -9.00 -6.30 0.24
CA ARG A 83 -7.65 -6.16 -0.28
C ARG A 83 -7.14 -7.50 -0.81
N SER A 84 -7.33 -8.58 -0.05
CA SER A 84 -6.88 -9.92 -0.44
C SER A 84 -7.55 -10.41 -1.72
N LYS A 85 -8.80 -10.00 -1.94
CA LYS A 85 -9.51 -10.29 -3.17
C LYS A 85 -9.00 -9.43 -4.33
N ALA A 86 -8.69 -8.18 -4.04
CA ALA A 86 -8.31 -7.18 -5.04
C ALA A 86 -6.91 -7.42 -5.61
N MET A 87 -5.97 -7.88 -4.79
CA MET A 87 -4.55 -7.86 -5.16
C MET A 87 -3.71 -8.78 -4.30
N LYS A 88 -2.49 -8.99 -4.76
CA LYS A 88 -1.38 -9.45 -3.91
C LYS A 88 -0.51 -8.25 -3.64
N LEU A 89 -0.20 -8.01 -2.38
CA LEU A 89 0.46 -6.80 -1.92
C LEU A 89 1.70 -7.12 -1.10
N THR A 90 2.80 -6.44 -1.41
CA THR A 90 3.96 -6.36 -0.54
C THR A 90 4.06 -4.91 -0.09
N LEU A 91 4.04 -4.69 1.22
CA LEU A 91 4.02 -3.35 1.81
C LEU A 91 5.13 -3.26 2.85
N PHE A 92 5.97 -2.25 2.75
CA PHE A 92 7.09 -2.08 3.67
C PHE A 92 7.35 -0.60 3.95
N SER A 93 7.95 -0.32 5.09
CA SER A 93 8.29 1.05 5.46
C SER A 93 9.79 1.28 5.28
N VAL A 94 10.13 2.52 4.96
CA VAL A 94 11.51 2.97 4.75
C VAL A 94 11.73 4.21 5.62
N LEU A 95 12.75 4.16 6.44
CA LEU A 95 13.19 5.35 7.20
C LEU A 95 14.03 6.23 6.30
N ILE A 96 13.66 7.48 6.23
CA ILE A 96 14.38 8.47 5.43
C ILE A 96 15.17 9.41 6.35
#